data_f1e4e9c0b506b675eaaf4534e4a909e5
#
_entry.id   f1e4e9c0b506b675eaaf4534e4a909e5
#
_cell.length_a   1.000
_cell.length_b   1.000
_cell.length_c   1.000
_cell.angle_alpha   90.00
_cell.angle_beta   90.00
_cell.angle_gamma   90.00
#
_symmetry.space_group_name_H-M   'P 1'
#
loop_
_entity.id
_entity.type
_entity.pdbx_description
1 polymer ?
#
loop_
_entity_poly.entity_id
_entity_poly.type
_entity_poly.pdbx_seq_one_letter_code
_entity_poly.pdbx_strand_id
1 'polypeptide(L)' 'MKRTYKVEGMMCGHCRRHVEDALNSIGDVKSVVTLDPPQAEVESSGSELSLEELQAVVNEKAGNYKLSFV' A
#
# COMPACT_ATOMS: atom_id res chain seq x y z
N MET A 1 9.38 10.49 -4.09
CA MET A 1 8.31 10.47 -5.09
C MET A 1 7.04 9.91 -4.49
N LYS A 2 5.93 10.44 -4.92
CA LYS A 2 4.63 10.10 -4.35
C LYS A 2 3.71 9.55 -5.43
N ARG A 3 3.10 8.41 -5.16
CA ARG A 3 2.15 7.78 -6.08
C ARG A 3 0.93 7.27 -5.33
N THR A 4 -0.18 7.22 -6.01
CA THR A 4 -1.42 6.69 -5.49
C THR A 4 -1.77 5.39 -6.21
N TYR A 5 -2.15 4.38 -5.43
CA TYR A 5 -2.55 3.08 -5.96
C TYR A 5 -3.95 2.76 -5.49
N LYS A 6 -4.68 2.04 -6.31
CA LYS A 6 -5.98 1.49 -5.91
C LYS A 6 -5.72 0.18 -5.16
N VAL A 7 -6.42 -0.03 -4.06
CA VAL A 7 -6.28 -1.26 -3.27
C VAL A 7 -7.62 -1.99 -3.26
N GLU A 8 -7.61 -3.22 -3.73
CA GLU A 8 -8.81 -4.06 -3.73
C GLU A 8 -8.73 -5.09 -2.61
N GLY A 9 -9.85 -5.39 -2.01
CA GLY A 9 -9.96 -6.41 -0.97
C GLY A 9 -10.07 -5.89 0.44
N MET A 10 -9.91 -4.59 0.65
CA MET A 10 -10.09 -3.99 1.97
C MET A 10 -11.57 -3.88 2.28
N MET A 11 -11.99 -4.42 3.42
CA MET A 11 -13.40 -4.43 3.82
C MET A 11 -13.68 -3.66 5.10
N CYS A 12 -12.64 -3.30 5.85
CA CYS A 12 -12.83 -2.60 7.13
C CYS A 12 -11.57 -1.83 7.51
N GLY A 13 -11.65 -1.08 8.60
CA GLY A 13 -10.53 -0.28 9.08
C GLY A 13 -9.29 -1.08 9.45
N HIS A 14 -9.47 -2.31 9.93
CA HIS A 14 -8.34 -3.18 10.24
C HIS A 14 -7.57 -3.57 8.99
N CYS A 15 -8.29 -3.87 7.92
CA CYS A 15 -7.65 -4.19 6.63
C CYS A 15 -6.84 -3.00 6.13
N ARG A 16 -7.42 -1.83 6.18
CA ARG A 16 -6.75 -0.60 5.82
C ARG A 16 -5.44 -0.43 6.59
N ARG A 17 -5.50 -0.63 7.89
CA ARG A 17 -4.34 -0.48 8.76
C ARG A 17 -3.27 -1.52 8.46
N HIS A 18 -3.67 -2.76 8.19
CA HIS A 18 -2.72 -3.81 7.85
C HIS A 18 -1.95 -3.46 6.58
N VAL A 19 -2.65 -2.95 5.57
CA VAL A 19 -2.00 -2.53 4.32
C VAL A 19 -1.06 -1.36 4.58
N GLU A 20 -1.51 -0.39 5.37
CA GLU A 20 -0.68 0.77 5.71
C GLU A 20 0.58 0.35 6.46
N ASP A 21 0.45 -0.52 7.46
CA ASP A 21 1.59 -1.01 8.22
C ASP A 21 2.55 -1.81 7.33
N ALA A 22 2.02 -2.62 6.43
CA ALA A 22 2.83 -3.39 5.50
C ALA A 22 3.68 -2.47 4.62
N LEU A 23 3.07 -1.45 4.05
CA LEU A 23 3.78 -0.51 3.20
C LEU A 23 4.79 0.32 3.99
N ASN A 24 4.44 0.73 5.20
CA ASN A 24 5.33 1.50 6.07
C ASN A 24 6.49 0.67 6.62
N SER A 25 6.44 -0.64 6.51
CA SER A 25 7.56 -1.50 6.90
C SER A 25 8.73 -1.43 5.92
N ILE A 26 8.50 -0.90 4.74
CA ILE A 26 9.56 -0.65 3.77
C ILE A 26 10.34 0.58 4.25
N GLY A 27 11.67 0.46 4.30
CA GLY A 27 12.53 1.44 4.96
C GLY A 27 12.31 2.90 4.64
N ASP A 28 12.24 3.29 3.39
CA ASP A 28 12.16 4.69 2.98
C ASP A 28 10.76 5.09 2.50
N VAL A 29 9.75 4.38 2.95
CA VAL A 29 8.38 4.58 2.48
C VAL A 29 7.48 5.10 3.58
N LYS A 30 6.72 6.13 3.26
CA LYS A 30 5.59 6.58 4.06
C LYS A 30 4.32 6.32 3.26
N SER A 31 3.33 5.72 3.89
CA SER A 31 2.10 5.39 3.21
C SER A 31 0.89 5.84 4.03
N VAL A 32 -0.11 6.34 3.33
CA VAL A 32 -1.42 6.64 3.90
C VAL A 32 -2.45 5.86 3.11
N VAL A 33 -3.23 5.05 3.79
CA VAL A 33 -4.24 4.21 3.15
C VAL A 33 -5.62 4.65 3.58
N THR A 34 -6.53 4.76 2.60
CA THR A 34 -7.92 5.15 2.85
C THR A 34 -8.86 4.03 2.41
N LEU A 35 -10.09 4.04 2.93
CA LEU A 35 -11.11 3.05 2.56
C LEU A 35 -12.08 3.56 1.52
N ASP A 36 -12.36 4.84 1.52
CA ASP A 36 -13.34 5.42 0.61
C ASP A 36 -12.83 6.76 0.08
N PRO A 37 -12.21 6.73 -1.09
CA PRO A 37 -11.99 5.56 -1.96
C PRO A 37 -10.88 4.63 -1.45
N PRO A 38 -10.90 3.34 -1.83
CA PRO A 38 -9.90 2.37 -1.36
C PRO A 38 -8.57 2.58 -2.09
N GLN A 39 -7.75 3.43 -1.54
CA GLN A 39 -6.49 3.85 -2.16
C GLN A 39 -5.35 3.86 -1.15
N ALA A 40 -4.14 3.66 -1.66
CA ALA A 40 -2.92 3.79 -0.88
C ALA A 40 -2.04 4.85 -1.54
N GLU A 41 -1.69 5.87 -0.77
CA GLU A 41 -0.78 6.90 -1.20
C GLU A 41 0.60 6.56 -0.67
N VAL A 42 1.54 6.35 -1.57
CA VAL A 42 2.89 5.89 -1.21
C VAL A 42 3.90 6.96 -1.57
N GLU A 43 4.68 7.38 -0.58
CA GLU A 43 5.76 8.32 -0.77
C GLU A 43 7.08 7.64 -0.42
N SER A 44 8.03 7.65 -1.35
CA SER A 44 9.35 7.11 -1.11
C SER A 44 10.40 8.21 -1.21
N SER A 45 11.37 8.19 -0.28
CA SER A 45 12.44 9.18 -0.26
C SER A 45 13.65 8.77 -1.10
N GLY A 46 13.72 7.49 -1.46
CA GLY A 46 14.80 6.96 -2.29
C GLY A 46 14.35 6.68 -3.71
N SER A 47 14.78 5.55 -4.23
CA SER A 47 14.37 5.12 -5.56
C SER A 47 12.91 4.69 -5.55
N GLU A 48 12.25 4.88 -6.68
CA GLU A 48 10.87 4.49 -6.85
C GLU A 48 10.72 2.97 -6.79
N LEU A 49 9.76 2.50 -6.01
CA LEU A 49 9.45 1.09 -5.92
C LEU A 49 8.45 0.69 -6.99
N SER A 50 8.63 -0.50 -7.55
CA SER A 50 7.70 -1.01 -8.55
C SER A 50 6.40 -1.48 -7.88
N LEU A 51 5.33 -1.52 -8.66
CA LEU A 51 4.06 -2.05 -8.19
C LEU A 51 4.22 -3.49 -7.70
N GLU A 52 5.04 -4.29 -8.37
CA GLU A 52 5.29 -5.67 -7.99
C GLU A 52 5.93 -5.78 -6.62
N GLU A 53 6.87 -4.91 -6.31
CA GLU A 53 7.52 -4.90 -4.99
C GLU A 53 6.51 -4.54 -3.90
N LEU A 54 5.70 -3.53 -4.13
CA LEU A 54 4.68 -3.12 -3.18
C LEU A 54 3.65 -4.23 -2.99
N GLN A 55 3.24 -4.86 -4.08
CA GLN A 55 2.28 -5.95 -4.04
C GLN A 55 2.83 -7.14 -3.24
N ALA A 56 4.09 -7.47 -3.43
CA ALA A 56 4.73 -8.58 -2.72
C ALA A 56 4.76 -8.32 -1.22
N VAL A 57 5.11 -7.11 -0.81
CA VAL A 57 5.15 -6.74 0.61
C VAL A 57 3.75 -6.79 1.23
N VAL A 58 2.76 -6.28 0.53
CA VAL A 58 1.37 -6.31 1.01
C VAL A 58 0.88 -7.75 1.16
N ASN A 59 1.16 -8.60 0.18
CA ASN A 59 0.75 -10.01 0.25
C ASN A 59 1.42 -10.75 1.40
N GLU A 60 2.68 -10.45 1.65
CA GLU A 60 3.43 -11.11 2.71
C GLU A 60 2.98 -10.66 4.10
N LYS A 61 2.76 -9.37 4.29
CA LYS A 61 2.55 -8.81 5.62
C LYS A 61 1.09 -8.49 5.96
N ALA A 62 0.29 -8.18 4.98
CA ALA A 62 -1.10 -7.78 5.22
C ALA A 62 -2.11 -8.84 4.77
N GLY A 63 -1.85 -9.54 3.68
CA GLY A 63 -2.76 -10.55 3.15
C GLY A 63 -3.10 -10.33 1.69
N ASN A 64 -4.20 -10.92 1.26
CA ASN A 64 -4.59 -10.94 -0.15
C ASN A 64 -5.29 -9.64 -0.56
N TYR A 65 -4.52 -8.61 -0.75
CA TYR A 65 -5.00 -7.33 -1.27
C TYR A 65 -4.33 -7.07 -2.61
N LYS A 66 -5.04 -6.47 -3.53
CA LYS A 66 -4.52 -6.22 -4.86
C LYS A 66 -4.29 -4.72 -5.06
N LEU A 67 -3.06 -4.36 -5.38
CA LEU A 67 -2.70 -3.00 -5.75
C LEU A 67 -2.75 -2.86 -7.26
N SER A 68 -3.22 -1.71 -7.71
CA SER A 68 -3.21 -1.37 -9.13
C SER A 68 -3.01 0.12 -9.29
N PHE A 69 -2.62 0.54 -10.48
CA PHE A 69 -2.49 1.97 -10.76
C PHE A 69 -3.86 2.63 -10.80
N VAL A 70 -3.91 3.85 -10.32
CA VAL A 70 -5.12 4.66 -10.37
C VAL A 70 -5.31 5.24 -11.75
#